data_767e9470bcd202dfd5f43d9839bc9a2e
#
_entry.id   767e9470bcd202dfd5f43d9839bc9a2e
#
_cell.length_a   1.000
_cell.length_b   1.000
_cell.length_c   1.000
_cell.angle_alpha   90.00
_cell.angle_beta   90.00
_cell.angle_gamma   90.00
#
_symmetry.space_group_name_H-M   'P 1'
#
loop_
_entity.id
_entity.type
_entity.pdbx_description
1 polymer ?
#
loop_
_entity_poly.entity_id
_entity_poly.type
_entity_poly.pdbx_seq_one_letter_code
_entity_poly.pdbx_strand_id
1 'polypeptide(L)'
;MNRMVRKLLTLNQIEAGREQVNMEHFDLVAMIEGVLNSYQILIQQKEAKVELHSPESLYIWADEYMAEEVIRNYVGNALNHVEGEKKIMICVEEKDGKAHVEVSNTGKNIPEADIGRIWEKFYKVDKARTREYGGSGIGLSIVRAAMEAMNGSYGVKNEEDGVSFFCEFDCR
;
A
#
# COMPACT_ATOMS: atom_id res chain seq x y z
N MET A 1 16.23 -12.19 -10.84
CA MET A 1 15.73 -12.55 -9.50
C MET A 1 14.22 -12.52 -9.50
N ASN A 2 13.59 -13.55 -8.97
CA ASN A 2 12.14 -13.64 -8.86
C ASN A 2 11.60 -12.50 -7.98
N ARG A 3 10.49 -11.88 -8.40
CA ARG A 3 9.81 -10.80 -7.68
C ARG A 3 9.48 -11.17 -6.22
N MET A 4 9.03 -12.42 -6.02
CA MET A 4 8.72 -12.96 -4.69
C MET A 4 9.94 -13.03 -3.79
N VAL A 5 11.09 -13.45 -4.33
CA VAL A 5 12.34 -13.55 -3.57
C VAL A 5 12.80 -12.16 -3.12
N ARG A 6 12.68 -11.14 -3.96
CA ARG A 6 13.01 -9.75 -3.60
C ARG A 6 12.13 -9.26 -2.45
N LYS A 7 10.82 -9.52 -2.52
CA LYS A 7 9.89 -9.14 -1.45
C LYS A 7 10.22 -9.83 -0.14
N LEU A 8 10.55 -11.11 -0.17
CA LEU A 8 10.97 -11.86 1.02
C LEU A 8 12.25 -11.32 1.62
N LEU A 9 13.24 -10.98 0.78
CA LEU A 9 14.48 -10.38 1.25
C LEU A 9 14.24 -9.03 1.91
N THR A 10 13.43 -8.17 1.28
CA THR A 10 13.05 -6.87 1.83
C THR A 10 12.40 -7.03 3.19
N LEU A 11 11.40 -7.91 3.29
CA LEU A 11 10.68 -8.17 4.53
C LEU A 11 11.62 -8.67 5.63
N ASN A 12 12.46 -9.65 5.31
CA ASN A 12 13.41 -10.19 6.28
C ASN A 12 14.41 -9.14 6.77
N GLN A 13 14.88 -8.28 5.90
CA GLN A 13 15.80 -7.20 6.25
C GLN A 13 15.16 -6.19 7.22
N ILE A 14 13.92 -5.78 6.95
CA ILE A 14 13.18 -4.86 7.80
C ILE A 14 12.90 -5.49 9.17
N GLU A 15 12.39 -6.72 9.19
CA GLU A 15 12.04 -7.44 10.44
C GLU A 15 13.26 -7.73 11.31
N ALA A 16 14.39 -8.01 10.71
CA ALA A 16 15.63 -8.29 11.44
C ALA A 16 16.31 -7.01 11.98
N GLY A 17 15.76 -5.83 11.65
CA GLY A 17 16.37 -4.56 12.04
C GLY A 17 17.73 -4.32 11.39
N ARG A 18 18.04 -5.07 10.32
CA ARG A 18 19.32 -4.94 9.60
C ARG A 18 19.32 -3.76 8.65
N GLU A 19 18.16 -3.33 8.19
CA GLU A 19 18.04 -2.05 7.50
C GLU A 19 17.86 -0.96 8.55
N GLN A 20 18.84 -0.09 8.64
CA GLN A 20 18.74 1.10 9.45
C GLN A 20 17.70 2.03 8.80
N VAL A 21 16.70 2.43 9.57
CA VAL A 21 15.69 3.38 9.09
C VAL A 21 16.39 4.72 8.86
N ASN A 22 16.35 5.20 7.62
CA ASN A 22 16.96 6.46 7.22
C ASN A 22 15.88 7.51 6.98
N MET A 23 15.52 8.25 8.00
CA MET A 23 14.47 9.27 7.94
C MET A 23 14.93 10.46 7.11
N GLU A 24 14.18 10.79 6.07
CA GLU A 24 14.43 11.89 5.16
C GLU A 24 13.19 12.76 4.98
N HIS A 25 13.39 13.98 4.55
CA HIS A 25 12.33 14.93 4.27
C HIS A 25 12.12 14.99 2.74
N PHE A 26 10.97 14.55 2.26
CA PHE A 26 10.69 14.48 0.83
C PHE A 26 9.20 14.70 0.54
N ASP A 27 8.88 14.95 -0.73
CA ASP A 27 7.51 15.19 -1.19
C ASP A 27 6.79 13.86 -1.44
N LEU A 28 5.83 13.55 -0.58
CA LEU A 28 5.01 12.34 -0.67
C LEU A 28 4.15 12.32 -1.95
N VAL A 29 3.61 13.46 -2.35
CA VAL A 29 2.74 13.54 -3.55
C VAL A 29 3.54 13.19 -4.80
N ALA A 30 4.74 13.74 -4.93
CA ALA A 30 5.62 13.42 -6.06
C ALA A 30 5.97 11.94 -6.08
N MET A 31 6.22 11.34 -4.93
CA MET A 31 6.51 9.89 -4.83
C MET A 31 5.30 9.05 -5.27
N ILE A 32 4.09 9.41 -4.82
CA ILE A 32 2.86 8.70 -5.21
C ILE A 32 2.64 8.79 -6.73
N GLU A 33 2.82 9.97 -7.31
CA GLU A 33 2.73 10.16 -8.76
C GLU A 33 3.71 9.27 -9.52
N GLY A 34 4.94 9.16 -9.02
CA GLY A 34 5.95 8.27 -9.58
C GLY A 34 5.56 6.79 -9.51
N VAL A 35 4.98 6.38 -8.40
CA VAL A 35 4.46 5.00 -8.24
C VAL A 35 3.33 4.74 -9.25
N LEU A 36 2.37 5.67 -9.37
CA LEU A 36 1.27 5.53 -10.34
C LEU A 36 1.78 5.45 -11.77
N ASN A 37 2.78 6.25 -12.13
CA ASN A 37 3.41 6.18 -13.45
C ASN A 37 4.01 4.80 -13.71
N SER A 38 4.64 4.19 -12.72
CA SER A 38 5.22 2.86 -12.86
C SER A 38 4.18 1.76 -13.05
N TYR A 39 2.93 2.00 -12.66
CA TYR A 39 1.81 1.06 -12.82
C TYR A 39 0.93 1.33 -14.03
N GLN A 40 1.26 2.29 -14.89
CA GLN A 40 0.41 2.70 -16.02
C GLN A 40 -0.02 1.54 -16.92
N ILE A 41 0.90 0.66 -17.26
CA ILE A 41 0.60 -0.50 -18.13
C ILE A 41 -0.44 -1.41 -17.45
N LEU A 42 -0.23 -1.71 -16.17
CA LEU A 42 -1.14 -2.57 -15.40
C LEU A 42 -2.51 -1.92 -15.21
N ILE A 43 -2.54 -0.61 -14.96
CA ILE A 43 -3.78 0.17 -14.86
C ILE A 43 -4.59 0.04 -16.15
N GLN A 44 -3.93 0.19 -17.30
CA GLN A 44 -4.56 0.05 -18.62
C GLN A 44 -5.05 -1.37 -18.85
N GLN A 45 -4.25 -2.38 -18.54
CA GLN A 45 -4.62 -3.79 -18.70
C GLN A 45 -5.82 -4.17 -17.85
N LYS A 46 -5.93 -3.63 -16.66
CA LYS A 46 -7.05 -3.86 -15.73
C LYS A 46 -8.26 -2.99 -16.06
N GLU A 47 -8.11 -2.02 -16.95
CA GLU A 47 -9.12 -1.01 -17.23
C GLU A 47 -9.57 -0.28 -15.97
N ALA A 48 -8.65 -0.08 -15.04
CA ALA A 48 -8.91 0.58 -13.76
C ALA A 48 -9.00 2.10 -13.94
N LYS A 49 -9.93 2.71 -13.23
CA LYS A 49 -10.09 4.16 -13.19
C LYS A 49 -9.43 4.67 -11.91
N VAL A 50 -8.25 5.25 -12.04
CA VAL A 50 -7.46 5.71 -10.90
C VAL A 50 -7.58 7.23 -10.76
N GLU A 51 -7.95 7.70 -9.57
CA GLU A 51 -8.02 9.10 -9.23
C GLU A 51 -7.10 9.39 -8.04
N LEU A 52 -6.35 10.47 -8.12
CA LEU A 52 -5.51 10.98 -7.03
C LEU A 52 -6.06 12.32 -6.56
N HIS A 53 -6.50 12.37 -5.31
CA HIS A 53 -6.93 13.58 -4.63
C HIS A 53 -5.88 13.95 -3.61
N SER A 54 -5.13 15.01 -3.88
CA SER A 54 -4.01 15.43 -3.04
C SER A 54 -3.78 16.93 -3.14
N PRO A 55 -3.07 17.54 -2.18
CA PRO A 55 -2.51 18.87 -2.40
C PRO A 55 -1.45 18.80 -3.52
N GLU A 56 -0.98 19.94 -3.97
CA GLU A 56 0.06 20.02 -5.00
C GLU A 56 1.36 19.34 -4.54
N SER A 57 1.71 19.51 -3.27
CA SER A 57 2.84 18.87 -2.63
C SER A 57 2.55 18.65 -1.15
N LEU A 58 3.18 17.65 -0.54
CA LEU A 58 3.10 17.41 0.89
C LEU A 58 4.41 16.74 1.36
N TYR A 59 5.22 17.51 2.09
CA TYR A 59 6.50 17.01 2.58
C TYR A 59 6.33 16.25 3.89
N ILE A 60 6.98 15.08 3.97
CA ILE A 60 6.91 14.19 5.14
C ILE A 60 8.31 13.83 5.63
N TRP A 61 8.38 13.34 6.86
CA TRP A 61 9.55 12.69 7.41
C TRP A 61 9.31 11.19 7.42
N ALA A 62 10.05 10.45 6.61
CA ALA A 62 9.95 9.00 6.51
C ALA A 62 11.22 8.43 5.87
N ASP A 63 11.38 7.13 5.95
CA ASP A 63 12.36 6.44 5.13
C ASP A 63 11.77 6.34 3.73
N GLU A 64 12.39 7.01 2.76
CA GLU A 64 11.85 7.10 1.39
C GLU A 64 11.64 5.74 0.74
N TYR A 65 12.60 4.83 0.89
CA TYR A 65 12.49 3.47 0.35
C TYR A 65 11.32 2.71 1.00
N MET A 66 11.22 2.73 2.32
CA MET A 66 10.14 2.05 3.05
C MET A 66 8.77 2.65 2.73
N ALA A 67 8.67 3.97 2.67
CA ALA A 67 7.42 4.66 2.32
C ALA A 67 6.99 4.31 0.90
N GLU A 68 7.92 4.26 -0.05
CA GLU A 68 7.62 3.86 -1.43
C GLU A 68 7.12 2.41 -1.49
N GLU A 69 7.73 1.50 -0.73
CA GLU A 69 7.28 0.11 -0.64
C GLU A 69 5.84 -0.01 -0.10
N VAL A 70 5.49 0.81 0.90
CA VAL A 70 4.12 0.85 1.43
C VAL A 70 3.13 1.27 0.33
N ILE A 71 3.41 2.37 -0.36
CA ILE A 71 2.53 2.88 -1.43
C ILE A 71 2.44 1.87 -2.58
N ARG A 72 3.57 1.30 -3.01
CA ARG A 72 3.58 0.29 -4.07
C ARG A 72 2.73 -0.93 -3.71
N ASN A 73 2.82 -1.40 -2.48
CA ASN A 73 2.04 -2.55 -2.05
C ASN A 73 0.55 -2.23 -1.95
N TYR A 74 0.18 -1.03 -1.49
CA TYR A 74 -1.22 -0.62 -1.45
C TYR A 74 -1.82 -0.45 -2.85
N VAL A 75 -1.10 0.21 -3.76
CA VAL A 75 -1.56 0.38 -5.15
C VAL A 75 -1.64 -0.95 -5.88
N GLY A 76 -0.62 -1.80 -5.74
CA GLY A 76 -0.61 -3.13 -6.34
C GLY A 76 -1.74 -4.00 -5.81
N ASN A 77 -2.00 -3.97 -4.51
CA ASN A 77 -3.10 -4.68 -3.88
C ASN A 77 -4.46 -4.20 -4.42
N ALA A 78 -4.65 -2.89 -4.53
CA ALA A 78 -5.88 -2.33 -5.10
C ALA A 78 -6.10 -2.79 -6.54
N LEU A 79 -5.07 -2.78 -7.37
CA LEU A 79 -5.14 -3.26 -8.76
C LEU A 79 -5.44 -4.76 -8.85
N ASN A 80 -4.95 -5.55 -7.90
CA ASN A 80 -5.23 -7.00 -7.88
C ASN A 80 -6.66 -7.32 -7.47
N HIS A 81 -7.31 -6.46 -6.68
CA HIS A 81 -8.62 -6.72 -6.11
C HIS A 81 -9.76 -5.85 -6.65
N VAL A 82 -9.44 -4.87 -7.51
CA VAL A 82 -10.46 -3.97 -8.07
C VAL A 82 -11.45 -4.73 -8.94
N GLU A 83 -12.74 -4.47 -8.71
CA GLU A 83 -13.85 -5.08 -9.43
C GLU A 83 -15.02 -4.10 -9.57
N GLY A 84 -16.06 -4.56 -10.28
CA GLY A 84 -17.27 -3.78 -10.48
C GLY A 84 -17.01 -2.57 -11.34
N GLU A 85 -17.17 -1.39 -10.77
CA GLU A 85 -16.90 -0.13 -11.47
C GLU A 85 -15.41 0.11 -11.72
N LYS A 86 -14.54 -0.72 -11.14
CA LYS A 86 -13.08 -0.69 -11.31
C LYS A 86 -12.45 0.66 -10.93
N LYS A 87 -12.94 1.26 -9.87
CA LYS A 87 -12.43 2.53 -9.36
C LYS A 87 -11.39 2.31 -8.27
N ILE A 88 -10.29 3.05 -8.39
CA ILE A 88 -9.26 3.16 -7.35
C ILE A 88 -9.11 4.64 -7.03
N MET A 89 -9.24 4.98 -5.76
CA MET A 89 -9.09 6.35 -5.30
C MET A 89 -7.95 6.43 -4.31
N ILE A 90 -7.06 7.40 -4.51
CA ILE A 90 -5.97 7.68 -3.59
C ILE A 90 -6.19 9.10 -3.05
N CYS A 91 -6.36 9.21 -1.73
CA CYS A 91 -6.54 10.48 -1.05
C CYS A 91 -5.34 10.76 -0.16
N VAL A 92 -4.80 11.96 -0.27
CA VAL A 92 -3.68 12.44 0.56
C VAL A 92 -4.10 13.73 1.22
N GLU A 93 -4.06 13.78 2.54
CA GLU A 93 -4.37 14.99 3.28
C GLU A 93 -3.45 15.17 4.48
N GLU A 94 -3.21 16.42 4.85
CA GLU A 94 -2.52 16.73 6.10
C GLU A 94 -3.55 17.00 7.18
N LYS A 95 -3.41 16.30 8.31
CA LYS A 95 -4.27 16.48 9.46
C LYS A 95 -3.46 16.31 10.75
N ASP A 96 -3.51 17.32 11.60
CA ASP A 96 -2.84 17.31 12.91
C ASP A 96 -1.34 17.00 12.82
N GLY A 97 -0.65 17.54 11.80
CA GLY A 97 0.78 17.34 11.60
C GLY A 97 1.17 16.00 11.00
N LYS A 98 0.18 15.24 10.54
CA LYS A 98 0.41 13.95 9.88
C LYS A 98 -0.14 13.96 8.46
N ALA A 99 0.57 13.29 7.56
CA ALA A 99 0.09 13.00 6.22
C ALA A 99 -0.70 11.69 6.27
N HIS A 100 -1.99 11.76 6.02
CA HIS A 100 -2.86 10.60 5.93
C HIS A 100 -3.03 10.22 4.46
N VAL A 101 -2.68 8.97 4.13
CA VAL A 101 -2.85 8.43 2.78
C VAL A 101 -3.87 7.30 2.85
N GLU A 102 -4.86 7.36 1.99
CA GLU A 102 -5.89 6.33 1.89
C GLU A 102 -5.96 5.84 0.44
N VAL A 103 -5.87 4.52 0.26
CA VAL A 103 -5.97 3.86 -1.04
C VAL A 103 -7.18 2.94 -0.99
N SER A 104 -8.22 3.28 -1.75
CA SER A 104 -9.45 2.50 -1.79
C SER A 104 -9.72 1.94 -3.19
N ASN A 105 -10.36 0.79 -3.23
CA ASN A 105 -10.78 0.18 -4.49
C ASN A 105 -12.19 -0.38 -4.36
N THR A 106 -12.94 -0.32 -5.46
CA THR A 106 -14.21 -1.03 -5.55
C THR A 106 -13.97 -2.52 -5.67
N GLY A 107 -14.85 -3.33 -5.08
CA GLY A 107 -14.75 -4.78 -5.10
C GLY A 107 -15.35 -5.40 -3.85
N LYS A 108 -14.98 -6.63 -3.58
CA LYS A 108 -15.48 -7.37 -2.42
C LYS A 108 -14.87 -6.86 -1.12
N ASN A 109 -15.69 -6.82 -0.07
CA ASN A 109 -15.18 -6.59 1.28
C ASN A 109 -14.27 -7.73 1.74
N ILE A 110 -13.42 -7.43 2.69
CA ILE A 110 -12.64 -8.44 3.40
C ILE A 110 -13.53 -9.03 4.50
N PRO A 111 -13.68 -10.37 4.60
CA PRO A 111 -14.44 -10.96 5.69
C PRO A 111 -13.87 -10.52 7.05
N GLU A 112 -14.73 -10.21 8.00
CA GLU A 112 -14.29 -9.73 9.32
C GLU A 112 -13.33 -10.69 10.02
N ALA A 113 -13.51 -11.99 9.83
CA ALA A 113 -12.62 -13.01 10.38
C ALA A 113 -11.19 -12.91 9.85
N ASP A 114 -11.01 -12.30 8.66
CA ASP A 114 -9.72 -12.20 7.98
C ASP A 114 -9.01 -10.85 8.20
N ILE A 115 -9.76 -9.80 8.57
CA ILE A 115 -9.22 -8.42 8.68
C ILE A 115 -7.97 -8.34 9.56
N GLY A 116 -7.94 -9.02 10.69
CA GLY A 116 -6.78 -9.03 11.57
C GLY A 116 -5.61 -9.85 11.06
N ARG A 117 -5.84 -10.74 10.09
CA ARG A 117 -4.85 -11.69 9.59
C ARG A 117 -4.23 -11.34 8.24
N ILE A 118 -4.79 -10.38 7.53
CA ILE A 118 -4.29 -10.00 6.18
C ILE A 118 -2.86 -9.46 6.21
N TRP A 119 -2.37 -9.03 7.38
CA TRP A 119 -1.02 -8.52 7.58
C TRP A 119 0.01 -9.62 7.84
N GLU A 120 -0.46 -10.86 8.05
CA GLU A 120 0.42 -12.02 8.27
C GLU A 120 1.08 -12.48 6.96
N LYS A 121 2.32 -12.97 7.06
CA LYS A 121 3.04 -13.54 5.91
C LYS A 121 2.25 -14.71 5.30
N PHE A 122 2.13 -14.70 3.98
CA PHE A 122 1.50 -15.76 3.19
C PHE A 122 0.01 -15.96 3.46
N TYR A 123 -0.62 -15.10 4.26
CA TYR A 123 -2.06 -15.18 4.47
C TYR A 123 -2.81 -14.67 3.23
N LYS A 124 -3.78 -15.45 2.78
CA LYS A 124 -4.60 -15.14 1.61
C LYS A 124 -6.06 -15.37 1.94
N VAL A 125 -6.89 -14.36 1.72
CA VAL A 125 -8.34 -14.44 1.94
C VAL A 125 -8.98 -15.43 0.97
N ASP A 126 -8.54 -15.42 -0.30
CA ASP A 126 -9.01 -16.33 -1.34
C ASP A 126 -7.80 -16.93 -2.09
N LYS A 127 -7.46 -18.17 -1.74
CA LYS A 127 -6.31 -18.90 -2.31
C LYS A 127 -6.44 -19.14 -3.82
N ALA A 128 -7.65 -19.41 -4.30
CA ALA A 128 -7.88 -19.70 -5.72
C ALA A 128 -7.68 -18.43 -6.55
N ARG A 129 -8.21 -17.31 -6.07
CA ARG A 129 -8.13 -16.02 -6.73
C ARG A 129 -6.72 -15.46 -6.76
N THR A 130 -5.95 -15.71 -5.70
CA THR A 130 -4.57 -15.25 -5.60
C THR A 130 -3.67 -15.93 -6.63
N ARG A 131 -3.96 -17.17 -7.02
CA ARG A 131 -3.23 -17.86 -8.10
C ARG A 131 -3.47 -17.20 -9.45
N GLU A 132 -4.71 -16.75 -9.69
CA GLU A 132 -5.11 -16.08 -10.93
C GLU A 132 -4.44 -14.71 -11.09
N TYR A 133 -4.33 -13.95 -10.01
CA TYR A 133 -3.81 -12.57 -10.03
C TYR A 133 -2.36 -12.42 -9.56
N GLY A 134 -1.69 -13.51 -9.21
CA GLY A 134 -0.27 -13.52 -8.90
C GLY A 134 0.13 -12.89 -7.57
N GLY A 135 -0.79 -12.77 -6.62
CA GLY A 135 -0.49 -12.23 -5.29
C GLY A 135 0.40 -13.17 -4.47
N SER A 136 1.48 -12.64 -3.88
CA SER A 136 2.43 -13.43 -3.09
C SER A 136 2.02 -13.67 -1.64
N GLY A 137 1.06 -12.88 -1.11
CA GLY A 137 0.69 -12.91 0.30
C GLY A 137 1.72 -12.25 1.22
N ILE A 138 2.68 -11.51 0.66
CA ILE A 138 3.77 -10.86 1.40
C ILE A 138 3.61 -9.33 1.41
N GLY A 139 2.91 -8.75 0.43
CA GLY A 139 2.81 -7.30 0.26
C GLY A 139 2.34 -6.56 1.51
N LEU A 140 1.27 -7.02 2.14
CA LEU A 140 0.75 -6.38 3.35
C LEU A 140 1.65 -6.62 4.58
N SER A 141 2.39 -7.72 4.62
CA SER A 141 3.42 -7.97 5.64
C SER A 141 4.56 -6.95 5.54
N ILE A 142 4.92 -6.56 4.33
CA ILE A 142 5.92 -5.50 4.08
C ILE A 142 5.41 -4.15 4.61
N VAL A 143 4.14 -3.83 4.33
CA VAL A 143 3.51 -2.60 4.83
C VAL A 143 3.59 -2.55 6.36
N ARG A 144 3.16 -3.62 7.02
CA ARG A 144 3.22 -3.74 8.48
C ARG A 144 4.64 -3.53 9.00
N ALA A 145 5.61 -4.26 8.47
CA ALA A 145 7.00 -4.17 8.91
C ALA A 145 7.58 -2.77 8.71
N ALA A 146 7.35 -2.16 7.54
CA ALA A 146 7.83 -0.82 7.22
C ALA A 146 7.20 0.25 8.11
N MET A 147 5.88 0.21 8.29
CA MET A 147 5.18 1.19 9.12
C MET A 147 5.55 1.05 10.59
N GLU A 148 5.67 -0.16 11.10
CA GLU A 148 6.11 -0.39 12.48
C GLU A 148 7.56 0.08 12.69
N ALA A 149 8.46 -0.14 11.71
CA ALA A 149 9.84 0.34 11.78
C ALA A 149 9.93 1.87 11.83
N MET A 150 9.01 2.57 11.17
CA MET A 150 8.94 4.04 11.16
C MET A 150 8.04 4.61 12.26
N ASN A 151 7.46 3.76 13.11
CA ASN A 151 6.47 4.15 14.13
C ASN A 151 5.25 4.88 13.55
N GLY A 152 4.86 4.51 12.34
CA GLY A 152 3.69 5.06 11.67
C GLY A 152 2.44 4.21 11.87
N SER A 153 1.29 4.80 11.66
CA SER A 153 0.00 4.13 11.75
C SER A 153 -0.40 3.57 10.39
N TYR A 154 -1.09 2.44 10.39
CA TYR A 154 -1.61 1.80 9.19
C TYR A 154 -2.86 1.00 9.54
N GLY A 155 -3.66 0.68 8.55
CA GLY A 155 -4.86 -0.12 8.77
C GLY A 155 -5.70 -0.31 7.53
N VAL A 156 -6.83 -0.95 7.72
CA VAL A 156 -7.80 -1.29 6.68
C VAL A 156 -9.22 -1.14 7.23
N LYS A 157 -10.13 -0.78 6.34
CA LYS A 157 -11.57 -0.80 6.65
C LYS A 157 -12.34 -1.23 5.40
N ASN A 158 -13.44 -1.93 5.61
CA ASN A 158 -14.41 -2.18 4.55
C ASN A 158 -15.25 -0.93 4.30
N GLU A 159 -15.50 -0.66 3.04
CA GLU A 159 -16.41 0.39 2.59
C GLU A 159 -17.69 -0.26 2.04
N GLU A 160 -18.70 0.56 1.74
CA GLU A 160 -19.97 0.06 1.19
C GLU A 160 -19.78 -0.76 -0.08
N ASP A 161 -18.88 -0.32 -0.97
CA ASP A 161 -18.65 -0.91 -2.28
C ASP A 161 -17.20 -1.40 -2.49
N GLY A 162 -16.45 -1.56 -1.42
CA GLY A 162 -15.06 -1.98 -1.55
C GLY A 162 -14.27 -1.99 -0.25
N VAL A 163 -12.99 -1.70 -0.36
CA VAL A 163 -12.03 -1.74 0.76
C VAL A 163 -11.13 -0.52 0.68
N SER A 164 -10.75 0.00 1.85
CA SER A 164 -9.84 1.13 1.97
C SER A 164 -8.68 0.78 2.90
N PHE A 165 -7.45 1.01 2.45
CA PHE A 165 -6.23 0.89 3.23
C PHE A 165 -5.66 2.26 3.52
N PHE A 166 -5.15 2.48 4.73
CA PHE A 166 -4.53 3.76 5.07
C PHE A 166 -3.14 3.59 5.68
N CYS A 167 -2.35 4.65 5.60
CA CYS A 167 -1.10 4.82 6.34
C CYS A 167 -0.91 6.29 6.67
N GLU A 168 -0.14 6.55 7.74
CA GLU A 168 0.14 7.90 8.19
C GLU A 168 1.63 8.10 8.42
N PHE A 169 2.12 9.26 7.98
CA PHE A 169 3.51 9.68 8.16
C PHE A 169 3.56 11.04 8.86
N ASP A 170 4.64 11.33 9.55
CA ASP A 170 4.84 12.64 10.17
C ASP A 170 5.18 13.70 9.11
N CYS A 171 4.59 14.89 9.23
CA CYS A 171 4.91 16.05 8.40
C CYS A 171 5.95 16.96 9.04
N ARG A 172 6.26 16.76 10.29
CA ARG A 172 7.16 17.61 11.06
C ARG A 172 8.14 16.83 11.91
#